data_bbdb1bd49da0d60243f6177d8da8c72f
#
_entry.id   bbdb1bd49da0d60243f6177d8da8c72f
#
_cell.length_a   1.000
_cell.length_b   1.000
_cell.length_c   1.000
_cell.angle_alpha   90.00
_cell.angle_beta   90.00
_cell.angle_gamma   90.00
#
_symmetry.space_group_name_H-M   'P 1'
#
loop_
_entity.id
_entity.type
_entity.pdbx_description
1 polymer ?
#
loop_
_entity_poly.entity_id
_entity_poly.type
_entity_poly.pdbx_seq_one_letter_code
_entity_poly.pdbx_strand_id
1 'polypeptide(L)'
;LLLTVPAGAASLAGVTLPDKAEVKGQSLTLNGIALRTKFFIKVYVAGLYLSQKEKSAAKILAADSPRRQVMHFLYGVSKEQMCDAWNDGLAANTPGASAEVKKGFTTLCGWMEPIEKGKELVLTYVPGEGTQVEVNGKVKGTLPGKPTADAVLSTWIGPKPDPGQDFKKALLGG
;
A
#
# COMPACT_ATOMS: atom_id res chain seq x y z
N LEU A 1 -19.97 0.53 25.12
CA LEU A 1 -19.98 -0.69 24.27
C LEU A 1 -18.54 -0.98 23.89
N LEU A 2 -17.91 -1.98 24.51
CA LEU A 2 -16.58 -2.46 24.10
C LEU A 2 -16.76 -3.24 22.80
N LEU A 3 -16.30 -2.66 21.69
CA LEU A 3 -16.18 -3.38 20.43
C LEU A 3 -15.05 -4.40 20.61
N THR A 4 -15.42 -5.66 20.73
CA THR A 4 -14.43 -6.74 20.73
C THR A 4 -13.82 -6.86 19.33
N VAL A 5 -12.52 -6.58 19.21
CA VAL A 5 -11.77 -6.91 18.01
C VAL A 5 -11.70 -8.43 17.91
N PRO A 6 -12.15 -9.04 16.80
CA PRO A 6 -12.06 -10.49 16.66
C PRO A 6 -10.60 -10.94 16.75
N ALA A 7 -10.37 -12.09 17.39
CA ALA A 7 -9.04 -12.71 17.42
C ALA A 7 -8.55 -12.92 15.97
N GLY A 8 -7.32 -12.51 15.67
CA GLY A 8 -6.77 -12.59 14.33
C GLY A 8 -7.04 -11.37 13.43
N ALA A 9 -7.21 -10.20 14.02
CA ALA A 9 -7.37 -8.92 13.30
C ALA A 9 -6.75 -7.76 14.08
N ALA A 10 -6.38 -6.67 13.37
CA ALA A 10 -5.95 -5.41 13.96
C ALA A 10 -6.94 -4.30 13.62
N SER A 11 -7.14 -3.36 14.54
CA SER A 11 -8.05 -2.22 14.35
C SER A 11 -7.32 -0.90 14.59
N LEU A 12 -7.63 0.08 13.74
CA LEU A 12 -7.09 1.43 13.84
C LEU A 12 -8.12 2.41 13.24
N ALA A 13 -8.41 3.49 13.96
CA ALA A 13 -9.35 4.52 13.52
C ALA A 13 -10.70 3.96 13.02
N GLY A 14 -11.21 2.91 13.65
CA GLY A 14 -12.48 2.27 13.30
C GLY A 14 -12.41 1.28 12.13
N VAL A 15 -11.25 1.07 11.55
CA VAL A 15 -11.01 0.09 10.47
C VAL A 15 -10.38 -1.16 11.06
N THR A 16 -10.95 -2.32 10.72
CA THR A 16 -10.43 -3.63 11.13
C THR A 16 -9.87 -4.35 9.90
N LEU A 17 -8.60 -4.73 9.97
CA LEU A 17 -7.93 -5.52 8.94
C LEU A 17 -7.61 -6.91 9.47
N PRO A 18 -7.88 -7.99 8.71
CA PRO A 18 -7.55 -9.35 9.14
C PRO A 18 -6.03 -9.55 9.25
N ASP A 19 -5.59 -10.42 10.18
CA ASP A 19 -4.18 -10.74 10.38
C ASP A 19 -3.57 -11.50 9.19
N LYS A 20 -4.40 -12.13 8.39
CA LYS A 20 -3.98 -12.94 7.24
C LYS A 20 -4.67 -12.50 5.97
N ALA A 21 -3.95 -12.65 4.85
CA ALA A 21 -4.49 -12.47 3.51
C ALA A 21 -3.98 -13.59 2.60
N GLU A 22 -4.86 -14.21 1.83
CA GLU A 22 -4.48 -15.26 0.88
C GLU A 22 -4.13 -14.65 -0.47
N VAL A 23 -2.95 -14.98 -0.98
CA VAL A 23 -2.45 -14.55 -2.29
C VAL A 23 -1.88 -15.75 -3.03
N LYS A 24 -2.53 -16.17 -4.11
CA LYS A 24 -2.07 -17.31 -4.93
C LYS A 24 -1.77 -18.57 -4.09
N GLY A 25 -2.66 -18.88 -3.15
CA GLY A 25 -2.52 -20.06 -2.27
C GLY A 25 -1.50 -19.89 -1.13
N GLN A 26 -0.87 -18.71 -1.00
CA GLN A 26 0.03 -18.41 0.11
C GLN A 26 -0.68 -17.51 1.12
N SER A 27 -0.50 -17.80 2.39
CA SER A 27 -1.00 -16.95 3.48
C SER A 27 0.02 -15.87 3.81
N LEU A 28 -0.36 -14.61 3.58
CA LEU A 28 0.44 -13.45 4.00
C LEU A 28 0.01 -13.02 5.39
N THR A 29 0.94 -12.47 6.15
CA THR A 29 0.71 -11.97 7.51
C THR A 29 0.70 -10.44 7.51
N LEU A 30 -0.23 -9.84 8.25
CA LEU A 30 -0.26 -8.39 8.47
C LEU A 30 1.00 -7.97 9.23
N ASN A 31 1.87 -7.23 8.55
CA ASN A 31 3.14 -6.75 9.11
C ASN A 31 2.96 -5.52 9.98
N GLY A 32 2.08 -4.63 9.57
CA GLY A 32 1.76 -3.42 10.29
C GLY A 32 0.52 -2.74 9.73
N ILE A 33 -0.06 -1.88 10.56
CA ILE A 33 -1.22 -1.06 10.25
C ILE A 33 -0.88 0.39 10.59
N ALA A 34 -1.23 1.33 9.72
CA ALA A 34 -0.89 2.74 9.87
C ALA A 34 -2.02 3.66 9.42
N LEU A 35 -2.10 4.83 10.06
CA LEU A 35 -3.06 5.87 9.71
C LEU A 35 -2.37 6.99 8.92
N ARG A 36 -2.86 7.27 7.74
CA ARG A 36 -2.47 8.47 6.98
C ARG A 36 -3.34 9.65 7.41
N THR A 37 -2.70 10.68 7.93
CA THR A 37 -3.34 11.97 8.18
C THR A 37 -2.74 13.05 7.30
N LYS A 38 -3.55 14.00 6.87
CA LYS A 38 -3.10 15.18 6.13
C LYS A 38 -3.93 16.38 6.59
N PHE A 39 -3.28 17.43 7.08
CA PHE A 39 -3.97 18.61 7.63
C PHE A 39 -5.06 18.23 8.65
N PHE A 40 -4.72 17.37 9.61
CA PHE A 40 -5.62 16.84 10.64
C PHE A 40 -6.78 15.94 10.12
N ILE A 41 -6.88 15.73 8.81
CA ILE A 41 -7.87 14.83 8.22
C ILE A 41 -7.30 13.40 8.23
N LYS A 42 -8.08 12.45 8.74
CA LYS A 42 -7.79 11.03 8.63
C LYS A 42 -8.18 10.57 7.23
N VAL A 43 -7.19 10.27 6.40
CA VAL A 43 -7.39 9.99 4.97
C VAL A 43 -7.66 8.51 4.72
N TYR A 44 -6.76 7.64 5.19
CA TYR A 44 -6.93 6.19 5.07
C TYR A 44 -6.16 5.44 6.16
N VAL A 45 -6.61 4.21 6.40
CA VAL A 45 -5.86 3.20 7.15
C VAL A 45 -5.18 2.29 6.15
N ALA A 46 -3.88 2.10 6.33
CA ALA A 46 -3.05 1.22 5.50
C ALA A 46 -2.71 -0.07 6.23
N GLY A 47 -2.69 -1.17 5.49
CA GLY A 47 -2.14 -2.45 5.94
C GLY A 47 -1.08 -2.95 4.97
N LEU A 48 0.02 -3.45 5.51
CA LEU A 48 1.07 -4.10 4.74
C LEU A 48 1.11 -5.58 5.12
N TYR A 49 0.87 -6.45 4.14
CA TYR A 49 0.93 -7.91 4.29
C TYR A 49 2.17 -8.45 3.62
N LEU A 50 2.91 -9.29 4.32
CA LEU A 50 4.15 -9.93 3.87
C LEU A 50 4.10 -11.44 4.13
N SER A 51 4.94 -12.19 3.44
CA SER A 51 5.09 -13.64 3.67
C SER A 51 5.57 -13.95 5.09
N GLN A 52 6.43 -13.08 5.65
CA GLN A 52 6.91 -13.13 7.02
C GLN A 52 7.00 -11.72 7.57
N LYS A 53 6.79 -11.55 8.88
CA LYS A 53 6.98 -10.25 9.53
C LYS A 53 8.42 -9.79 9.38
N GLU A 54 8.61 -8.54 8.97
CA GLU A 54 9.92 -7.93 8.76
C GLU A 54 9.86 -6.44 9.14
N LYS A 55 10.82 -6.01 9.94
CA LYS A 55 10.93 -4.61 10.39
C LYS A 55 11.87 -3.77 9.52
N SER A 56 12.69 -4.41 8.70
CA SER A 56 13.66 -3.73 7.83
C SER A 56 13.05 -3.45 6.47
N ALA A 57 12.88 -2.17 6.14
CA ALA A 57 12.44 -1.76 4.81
C ALA A 57 13.37 -2.29 3.70
N ALA A 58 14.69 -2.25 3.94
CA ALA A 58 15.68 -2.74 2.98
C ALA A 58 15.50 -4.25 2.70
N LYS A 59 15.26 -5.05 3.73
CA LYS A 59 15.02 -6.49 3.57
C LYS A 59 13.71 -6.78 2.85
N ILE A 60 12.64 -6.03 3.16
CA ILE A 60 11.35 -6.17 2.48
C ILE A 60 11.50 -5.89 0.99
N LEU A 61 12.18 -4.80 0.63
CA LEU A 61 12.37 -4.40 -0.77
C LEU A 61 13.33 -5.35 -1.51
N ALA A 62 14.35 -5.89 -0.83
CA ALA A 62 15.28 -6.83 -1.44
C ALA A 62 14.67 -8.21 -1.70
N ALA A 63 13.69 -8.63 -0.90
CA ALA A 63 13.03 -9.92 -1.05
C ALA A 63 12.12 -9.94 -2.29
N ASP A 64 12.19 -11.01 -3.06
CA ASP A 64 11.26 -11.25 -4.17
C ASP A 64 10.17 -12.22 -3.71
N SER A 65 9.22 -11.70 -2.95
CA SER A 65 8.13 -12.48 -2.36
C SER A 65 6.80 -11.71 -2.47
N PRO A 66 5.65 -12.40 -2.38
CA PRO A 66 4.36 -11.75 -2.46
C PRO A 66 4.18 -10.69 -1.38
N ARG A 67 3.54 -9.57 -1.74
CA ARG A 67 3.22 -8.46 -0.85
C ARG A 67 1.85 -7.90 -1.19
N ARG A 68 1.11 -7.45 -0.19
CA ARG A 68 -0.15 -6.75 -0.40
C ARG A 68 -0.18 -5.46 0.40
N GLN A 69 -0.53 -4.38 -0.28
CA GLN A 69 -0.80 -3.07 0.31
C GLN A 69 -2.30 -2.83 0.24
N VAL A 70 -2.93 -2.59 1.38
CA VAL A 70 -4.35 -2.25 1.47
C VAL A 70 -4.48 -0.81 1.94
N MET A 71 -5.32 -0.03 1.27
CA MET A 71 -5.69 1.33 1.69
C MET A 71 -7.20 1.36 1.87
N HIS A 72 -7.65 1.47 3.11
CA HIS A 72 -9.08 1.63 3.43
C HIS A 72 -9.36 3.11 3.70
N PHE A 73 -10.14 3.76 2.85
CA PHE A 73 -10.33 5.20 2.89
C PHE A 73 -11.35 5.62 3.95
N LEU A 74 -10.97 6.63 4.72
CA LEU A 74 -11.81 7.28 5.72
C LEU A 74 -12.36 8.62 5.24
N TYR A 75 -11.84 9.13 4.12
CA TYR A 75 -12.16 10.40 3.51
C TYR A 75 -12.08 10.26 1.99
N GLY A 76 -12.97 10.92 1.27
CA GLY A 76 -12.98 10.87 -0.19
C GLY A 76 -11.73 11.52 -0.80
N VAL A 77 -11.11 10.85 -1.77
CA VAL A 77 -9.90 11.31 -2.46
C VAL A 77 -10.17 11.28 -3.96
N SER A 78 -9.82 12.37 -4.66
CA SER A 78 -9.97 12.43 -6.11
C SER A 78 -8.87 11.66 -6.84
N LYS A 79 -9.09 11.38 -8.13
CA LYS A 79 -8.08 10.80 -9.01
C LYS A 79 -6.80 11.63 -9.01
N GLU A 80 -6.93 12.94 -9.14
CA GLU A 80 -5.81 13.89 -9.20
C GLU A 80 -4.98 13.84 -7.92
N GLN A 81 -5.64 13.85 -6.76
CA GLN A 81 -4.96 13.73 -5.47
C GLN A 81 -4.19 12.42 -5.33
N MET A 82 -4.77 11.30 -5.80
CA MET A 82 -4.08 10.02 -5.81
C MET A 82 -2.88 10.02 -6.74
N CYS A 83 -3.02 10.58 -7.95
CA CYS A 83 -1.93 10.68 -8.92
C CYS A 83 -0.79 11.56 -8.40
N ASP A 84 -1.10 12.69 -7.79
CA ASP A 84 -0.11 13.58 -7.20
C ASP A 84 0.67 12.85 -6.10
N ALA A 85 -0.01 12.13 -5.22
CA ALA A 85 0.63 11.36 -4.16
C ALA A 85 1.57 10.27 -4.71
N TRP A 86 1.14 9.52 -5.75
CA TRP A 86 1.99 8.52 -6.39
C TRP A 86 3.23 9.14 -7.03
N ASN A 87 3.07 10.24 -7.77
CA ASN A 87 4.17 10.91 -8.45
C ASN A 87 5.14 11.57 -7.47
N ASP A 88 4.65 12.21 -6.43
CA ASP A 88 5.49 12.81 -5.38
C ASP A 88 6.29 11.73 -4.64
N GLY A 89 5.64 10.61 -4.31
CA GLY A 89 6.28 9.47 -3.67
C GLY A 89 7.37 8.84 -4.55
N LEU A 90 7.11 8.71 -5.85
CA LEU A 90 8.10 8.21 -6.81
C LEU A 90 9.31 9.15 -6.88
N ALA A 91 9.09 10.44 -7.05
CA ALA A 91 10.17 11.42 -7.15
C ALA A 91 11.03 11.46 -5.89
N ALA A 92 10.39 11.35 -4.71
CA ALA A 92 11.08 11.42 -3.42
C ALA A 92 11.87 10.14 -3.09
N ASN A 93 11.39 8.95 -3.47
CA ASN A 93 11.92 7.67 -2.99
C ASN A 93 12.63 6.85 -4.07
N THR A 94 12.39 7.12 -5.33
CA THR A 94 13.04 6.44 -6.45
C THR A 94 13.57 7.48 -7.46
N PRO A 95 14.46 8.38 -7.04
CA PRO A 95 15.07 9.35 -7.96
C PRO A 95 15.85 8.59 -9.03
N GLY A 96 15.74 9.05 -10.29
CA GLY A 96 16.36 8.34 -11.40
C GLY A 96 15.64 7.04 -11.79
N ALA A 97 14.34 6.93 -11.49
CA ALA A 97 13.53 5.78 -11.89
C ALA A 97 13.68 5.47 -13.39
N SER A 98 13.74 4.17 -13.72
CA SER A 98 13.83 3.72 -15.12
C SER A 98 12.57 4.08 -15.92
N ALA A 99 12.67 4.02 -17.24
CA ALA A 99 11.52 4.24 -18.12
C ALA A 99 10.38 3.25 -17.83
N GLU A 100 10.71 2.01 -17.49
CA GLU A 100 9.75 0.97 -17.12
C GLU A 100 8.96 1.39 -15.87
N VAL A 101 9.65 1.82 -14.81
CA VAL A 101 9.02 2.27 -13.55
C VAL A 101 8.15 3.50 -13.81
N LYS A 102 8.64 4.48 -14.55
CA LYS A 102 7.87 5.69 -14.92
C LYS A 102 6.60 5.33 -15.68
N LYS A 103 6.69 4.41 -16.64
CA LYS A 103 5.53 3.90 -17.39
C LYS A 103 4.53 3.21 -16.45
N GLY A 104 5.02 2.41 -15.50
CA GLY A 104 4.19 1.77 -14.49
C GLY A 104 3.39 2.78 -13.66
N PHE A 105 4.00 3.87 -13.21
CA PHE A 105 3.32 4.94 -12.48
C PHE A 105 2.33 5.71 -13.35
N THR A 106 2.65 5.94 -14.61
CA THR A 106 1.69 6.54 -15.57
C THR A 106 0.45 5.65 -15.72
N THR A 107 0.65 4.34 -15.85
CA THR A 107 -0.44 3.37 -15.95
C THR A 107 -1.26 3.32 -14.66
N LEU A 108 -0.59 3.26 -13.49
CA LEU A 108 -1.24 3.29 -12.19
C LEU A 108 -2.11 4.53 -12.05
N CYS A 109 -1.59 5.69 -12.40
CA CYS A 109 -2.32 6.95 -12.39
C CYS A 109 -3.55 6.91 -13.31
N GLY A 110 -3.40 6.32 -14.51
CA GLY A 110 -4.50 6.14 -15.46
C GLY A 110 -5.65 5.29 -14.93
N TRP A 111 -5.35 4.35 -14.03
CA TRP A 111 -6.35 3.48 -13.40
C TRP A 111 -7.01 4.08 -12.17
N MET A 112 -6.50 5.20 -11.64
CA MET A 112 -7.13 5.85 -10.49
C MET A 112 -8.47 6.45 -10.91
N GLU A 113 -9.39 6.39 -9.97
CA GLU A 113 -10.70 7.03 -10.03
C GLU A 113 -11.00 7.60 -8.64
N PRO A 114 -12.02 8.44 -8.45
CA PRO A 114 -12.38 8.91 -7.12
C PRO A 114 -12.64 7.71 -6.18
N ILE A 115 -12.07 7.78 -4.99
CA ILE A 115 -12.23 6.75 -3.96
C ILE A 115 -12.98 7.37 -2.79
N GLU A 116 -14.19 6.90 -2.56
CA GLU A 116 -15.07 7.40 -1.50
C GLU A 116 -14.71 6.78 -0.15
N LYS A 117 -15.17 7.42 0.92
CA LYS A 117 -15.10 6.86 2.28
C LYS A 117 -15.68 5.45 2.30
N GLY A 118 -14.97 4.52 2.92
CA GLY A 118 -15.36 3.10 3.05
C GLY A 118 -14.93 2.23 1.87
N LYS A 119 -14.34 2.81 0.82
CA LYS A 119 -13.79 2.08 -0.33
C LYS A 119 -12.31 1.81 -0.17
N GLU A 120 -11.78 0.91 -0.98
CA GLU A 120 -10.40 0.45 -0.87
C GLU A 120 -9.63 0.54 -2.19
N LEU A 121 -8.33 0.75 -2.04
CA LEU A 121 -7.33 0.52 -3.07
C LEU A 121 -6.42 -0.61 -2.58
N VAL A 122 -6.29 -1.67 -3.38
CA VAL A 122 -5.48 -2.84 -3.03
C VAL A 122 -4.45 -3.11 -4.12
N LEU A 123 -3.20 -3.22 -3.71
CA LEU A 123 -2.06 -3.49 -4.58
C LEU A 123 -1.42 -4.80 -4.14
N THR A 124 -1.42 -5.81 -5.01
CA THR A 124 -0.88 -7.13 -4.69
C THR A 124 0.24 -7.48 -5.67
N TYR A 125 1.46 -7.54 -5.17
CA TYR A 125 2.61 -8.02 -5.93
C TYR A 125 2.78 -9.52 -5.80
N VAL A 126 2.96 -10.17 -6.93
CA VAL A 126 3.30 -11.60 -7.03
C VAL A 126 4.55 -11.73 -7.91
N PRO A 127 5.64 -12.34 -7.41
CA PRO A 127 6.85 -12.56 -8.19
C PRO A 127 6.56 -13.22 -9.53
N GLY A 128 7.16 -12.70 -10.59
CA GLY A 128 6.97 -13.20 -11.96
C GLY A 128 5.68 -12.75 -12.64
N GLU A 129 4.71 -12.21 -11.91
CA GLU A 129 3.43 -11.75 -12.47
C GLU A 129 3.32 -10.21 -12.48
N GLY A 130 3.82 -9.55 -11.42
CA GLY A 130 3.73 -8.10 -11.24
C GLY A 130 2.75 -7.69 -10.16
N THR A 131 2.34 -6.43 -10.17
CA THR A 131 1.45 -5.83 -9.17
C THR A 131 0.02 -5.70 -9.71
N GLN A 132 -0.89 -6.50 -9.22
CA GLN A 132 -2.32 -6.34 -9.51
C GLN A 132 -2.86 -5.13 -8.75
N VAL A 133 -3.59 -4.27 -9.45
CA VAL A 133 -4.19 -3.07 -8.90
C VAL A 133 -5.71 -3.22 -8.90
N GLU A 134 -6.32 -3.09 -7.72
CA GLU A 134 -7.76 -3.16 -7.51
C GLU A 134 -8.25 -1.85 -6.90
N VAL A 135 -9.15 -1.16 -7.59
CA VAL A 135 -9.71 0.13 -7.19
C VAL A 135 -11.21 -0.01 -7.01
N ASN A 136 -11.74 0.37 -5.85
CA ASN A 136 -13.16 0.27 -5.55
C ASN A 136 -13.75 -1.15 -5.80
N GLY A 137 -12.98 -2.19 -5.47
CA GLY A 137 -13.39 -3.59 -5.65
C GLY A 137 -13.24 -4.12 -7.07
N LYS A 138 -12.66 -3.35 -8.01
CA LYS A 138 -12.49 -3.77 -9.41
C LYS A 138 -11.02 -3.87 -9.77
N VAL A 139 -10.61 -5.01 -10.31
CA VAL A 139 -9.27 -5.20 -10.86
C VAL A 139 -9.12 -4.35 -12.12
N LYS A 140 -8.13 -3.45 -12.11
CA LYS A 140 -7.82 -2.57 -13.24
C LYS A 140 -6.79 -3.21 -14.19
N GLY A 141 -5.86 -3.96 -13.66
CA GLY A 141 -4.81 -4.61 -14.41
C GLY A 141 -3.61 -4.98 -13.54
N THR A 142 -2.53 -5.34 -14.18
CA THR A 142 -1.29 -5.74 -13.52
C THR A 142 -0.12 -4.92 -14.07
N LEU A 143 0.62 -4.26 -13.16
CA LEU A 143 1.85 -3.54 -13.47
C LEU A 143 3.00 -4.55 -13.51
N PRO A 144 3.73 -4.69 -14.63
CA PRO A 144 4.80 -5.68 -14.70
C PRO A 144 6.04 -5.27 -13.92
N GLY A 145 6.78 -6.26 -13.46
CA GLY A 145 8.13 -6.13 -12.96
C GLY A 145 8.25 -5.82 -11.46
N LYS A 146 9.30 -6.39 -10.87
CA LYS A 146 9.68 -6.11 -9.48
C LYS A 146 10.12 -4.66 -9.26
N PRO A 147 10.90 -4.02 -10.16
CA PRO A 147 11.30 -2.62 -9.96
C PRO A 147 10.12 -1.67 -9.76
N THR A 148 9.02 -1.85 -10.50
CA THR A 148 7.81 -1.05 -10.33
C THR A 148 7.13 -1.37 -9.00
N ALA A 149 7.03 -2.65 -8.62
CA ALA A 149 6.50 -3.05 -7.31
C ALA A 149 7.30 -2.43 -6.16
N ASP A 150 8.61 -2.43 -6.25
CA ASP A 150 9.49 -1.84 -5.24
C ASP A 150 9.33 -0.32 -5.16
N ALA A 151 9.22 0.37 -6.30
CA ALA A 151 9.00 1.81 -6.34
C ALA A 151 7.63 2.19 -5.73
N VAL A 152 6.58 1.42 -6.01
CA VAL A 152 5.25 1.61 -5.42
C VAL A 152 5.31 1.46 -3.89
N LEU A 153 5.89 0.38 -3.38
CA LEU A 153 6.02 0.18 -1.94
C LEU A 153 6.93 1.22 -1.28
N SER A 154 7.95 1.69 -1.98
CA SER A 154 8.87 2.72 -1.48
C SER A 154 8.19 4.06 -1.22
N THR A 155 7.05 4.34 -1.81
CA THR A 155 6.26 5.53 -1.47
C THR A 155 5.81 5.52 0.00
N TRP A 156 5.70 4.33 0.60
CA TRP A 156 5.33 4.13 2.00
C TRP A 156 6.51 3.85 2.93
N ILE A 157 7.46 3.02 2.49
CA ILE A 157 8.57 2.56 3.36
C ILE A 157 9.95 2.98 2.88
N GLY A 158 10.02 3.82 1.85
CA GLY A 158 11.27 4.41 1.38
C GLY A 158 11.87 5.43 2.35
N PRO A 159 12.99 6.08 1.97
CA PRO A 159 13.66 7.04 2.85
C PRO A 159 12.84 8.29 3.15
N LYS A 160 11.95 8.67 2.23
CA LYS A 160 11.08 9.85 2.38
C LYS A 160 9.62 9.45 2.14
N PRO A 161 9.01 8.68 3.06
CA PRO A 161 7.63 8.22 2.87
C PRO A 161 6.69 9.42 2.82
N ASP A 162 5.82 9.46 1.82
CA ASP A 162 4.85 10.55 1.66
C ASP A 162 3.96 10.72 2.90
N PRO A 163 3.46 9.64 3.55
CA PRO A 163 2.68 9.77 4.77
C PRO A 163 3.49 10.12 6.03
N GLY A 164 4.82 10.15 5.96
CA GLY A 164 5.70 10.48 7.07
C GLY A 164 6.37 9.28 7.75
N GLN A 165 7.35 9.57 8.62
CA GLN A 165 8.17 8.53 9.26
C GLN A 165 7.39 7.69 10.27
N ASP A 166 6.43 8.27 10.99
CA ASP A 166 5.60 7.52 11.95
C ASP A 166 4.71 6.50 11.24
N PHE A 167 4.18 6.86 10.08
CA PHE A 167 3.44 5.94 9.23
C PHE A 167 4.31 4.75 8.78
N LYS A 168 5.50 5.03 8.28
CA LYS A 168 6.48 4.00 7.90
C LYS A 168 6.81 3.09 9.06
N LYS A 169 7.10 3.65 10.24
CA LYS A 169 7.43 2.90 11.44
C LYS A 169 6.29 1.96 11.82
N ALA A 170 5.06 2.44 11.79
CA ALA A 170 3.87 1.62 12.09
C ALA A 170 3.72 0.45 11.10
N LEU A 171 3.90 0.68 9.79
CA LEU A 171 3.85 -0.39 8.79
C LEU A 171 4.97 -1.42 8.96
N LEU A 172 6.10 -1.03 9.49
CA LEU A 172 7.22 -1.93 9.79
C LEU A 172 7.08 -2.64 11.14
N GLY A 173 5.93 -2.52 11.81
CA GLY A 173 5.64 -3.22 13.06
C GLY A 173 6.25 -2.57 14.30
N GLY A 174 6.53 -1.27 14.22
CA GLY A 174 7.09 -0.47 15.31
C GLY A 174 6.05 0.25 16.15
#